data_7a72f735ab0b692f2b0b2af14a489f0f
#
_entry.id   7a72f735ab0b692f2b0b2af14a489f0f
#
_cell.length_a   1.000
_cell.length_b   1.000
_cell.length_c   1.000
_cell.angle_alpha   90.00
_cell.angle_beta   90.00
_cell.angle_gamma   90.00
#
_symmetry.space_group_name_H-M   'P 1'
#
loop_
_entity.id
_entity.type
_entity.pdbx_description
1 polymer ?
#
loop_
_entity_poly.entity_id
_entity_poly.type
_entity_poly.pdbx_seq_one_letter_code
_entity_poly.pdbx_strand_id
1 'polypeptide(L)'
;MKHKFLFILLFSLVLEGMVTTQAVAGDYVHQVNTLIGTKGTGLTSGYLYPGATYPYGMVQFTPSYFSKRSGFVINQLSGGGCEHMGNFPTFPVKGKLKMSPDNILNYRINVSEEKGHAGYYEAMVQEDIKAKLTVTERTGMASYEYPADQQYGTIIIGGGISATPIEQAAIVITAPNKCEGYAEGGNFCGLRTPYKVYFVAEFDTDAFETGTWKREELMPNTTFAEGEYSGVYFTFDVNKKKNIQYKIGVSYVSVENARENLKAENAEWDFQKIQNQAEAKWNHYLGMIEVEGTNPDRTTQFYTHLYRSFIHPNVCSDVNGEYMGADFRVHKSRSKHYTSFSNWDTYRTQIQLLSMLDPEVASDIVISHQLFAEQSGGSFPRWVMANIETGVMQGDPTPILIANAYAFGARNYDPKPIFKIMRKGAEEPGSKSQDVETRPGLKQYLDKGYYNASIQLEYTSADFAIGQFALHAVGDEFASWRYFHFARSWKNLYNPETGWLQSRNPDGSWKSLGEDFRESTYKNYFWMVPYDIAGLIEIIGGKAAAE
;
A
#
# COMPACT_ATOMS: atom_id res chain seq x y z
N MET A 1 13.73 -15.47 85.16
CA MET A 1 12.77 -14.45 84.86
C MET A 1 13.09 -13.93 83.49
N LYS A 2 12.27 -14.27 82.48
CA LYS A 2 12.52 -13.96 81.08
C LYS A 2 11.54 -12.87 80.68
N HIS A 3 12.02 -11.68 80.32
CA HIS A 3 11.23 -10.64 79.72
C HIS A 3 11.17 -10.79 78.19
N LYS A 4 9.98 -10.99 77.65
CA LYS A 4 9.71 -10.96 76.24
C LYS A 4 9.38 -9.51 75.85
N PHE A 5 10.19 -8.95 74.98
CA PHE A 5 9.88 -7.70 74.30
C PHE A 5 9.03 -7.99 73.02
N LEU A 6 7.84 -7.41 72.95
CA LEU A 6 6.94 -7.48 71.82
C LEU A 6 7.23 -6.27 70.95
N PHE A 7 7.78 -6.49 69.73
CA PHE A 7 7.92 -5.44 68.71
C PHE A 7 6.63 -5.39 67.89
N ILE A 8 5.90 -4.30 68.00
CA ILE A 8 4.78 -3.99 67.12
C ILE A 8 5.34 -3.20 65.91
N LEU A 9 5.36 -3.84 64.74
CA LEU A 9 5.66 -3.17 63.48
C LEU A 9 4.35 -2.53 62.95
N LEU A 10 4.29 -1.18 62.98
CA LEU A 10 3.28 -0.44 62.27
C LEU A 10 3.70 -0.39 60.77
N PHE A 11 2.98 -1.10 59.92
CA PHE A 11 3.03 -0.95 58.49
C PHE A 11 2.11 0.23 58.10
N SER A 12 2.68 1.41 57.85
CA SER A 12 1.98 2.50 57.20
C SER A 12 1.92 2.21 55.68
N LEU A 13 0.76 1.80 55.19
CA LEU A 13 0.46 1.78 53.78
C LEU A 13 0.36 3.24 53.28
N VAL A 14 1.42 3.70 52.64
CA VAL A 14 1.31 4.88 51.75
C VAL A 14 0.74 4.39 50.43
N LEU A 15 -0.55 4.59 50.21
CA LEU A 15 -1.17 4.53 48.90
C LEU A 15 -0.67 5.74 48.12
N GLU A 16 0.42 5.62 47.39
CA GLU A 16 0.74 6.55 46.30
C GLU A 16 -0.30 6.29 45.20
N GLY A 17 -1.28 7.19 45.14
CA GLY A 17 -2.17 7.30 44.00
C GLY A 17 -1.31 7.61 42.77
N MET A 18 -1.01 6.60 41.94
CA MET A 18 -0.57 6.85 40.56
C MET A 18 -1.71 7.60 39.87
N VAL A 19 -1.66 8.91 39.89
CA VAL A 19 -2.37 9.73 38.90
C VAL A 19 -1.67 9.43 37.59
N THR A 20 -2.19 8.46 36.84
CA THR A 20 -1.89 8.35 35.42
C THR A 20 -2.44 9.61 34.77
N THR A 21 -1.60 10.63 34.60
CA THR A 21 -1.86 11.67 33.63
C THR A 21 -1.96 10.94 32.30
N GLN A 22 -3.19 10.67 31.84
CA GLN A 22 -3.40 10.44 30.43
C GLN A 22 -2.87 11.70 29.73
N ALA A 23 -1.71 11.55 29.08
CA ALA A 23 -1.27 12.56 28.14
C ALA A 23 -2.43 12.75 27.17
N VAL A 24 -2.95 13.98 27.11
CA VAL A 24 -3.95 14.34 26.09
C VAL A 24 -3.22 14.08 24.78
N ALA A 25 -3.62 13.05 24.07
CA ALA A 25 -3.04 12.74 22.76
C ALA A 25 -3.21 13.99 21.90
N GLY A 26 -2.10 14.49 21.33
CA GLY A 26 -2.15 15.68 20.47
C GLY A 26 -3.10 15.43 19.31
N ASP A 27 -3.76 16.47 18.85
CA ASP A 27 -4.67 16.42 17.69
C ASP A 27 -3.86 16.50 16.38
N TYR A 28 -3.14 15.42 16.06
CA TYR A 28 -2.28 15.37 14.87
C TYR A 28 -3.06 15.09 13.59
N VAL A 29 -4.22 14.42 13.66
CA VAL A 29 -5.03 14.08 12.48
C VAL A 29 -5.50 15.32 11.75
N HIS A 30 -5.84 16.41 12.47
CA HIS A 30 -6.25 17.68 11.88
C HIS A 30 -5.07 18.54 11.39
N GLN A 31 -3.83 18.14 11.65
CA GLN A 31 -2.65 18.71 10.99
C GLN A 31 -2.43 18.13 9.58
N VAL A 32 -3.07 17.01 9.25
CA VAL A 32 -2.96 16.38 7.93
C VAL A 32 -3.96 16.99 6.95
N ASN A 33 -3.48 17.36 5.78
CA ASN A 33 -4.32 17.77 4.65
C ASN A 33 -4.15 16.76 3.51
N THR A 34 -5.10 15.83 3.39
CA THR A 34 -5.03 14.75 2.40
C THR A 34 -5.18 15.24 0.95
N LEU A 35 -5.59 16.50 0.73
CA LEU A 35 -5.69 17.08 -0.61
C LEU A 35 -4.32 17.51 -1.18
N ILE A 36 -3.27 17.61 -0.36
CA ILE A 36 -1.92 17.93 -0.84
C ILE A 36 -1.44 16.81 -1.78
N GLY A 37 -1.02 17.17 -3.00
CA GLY A 37 -0.52 16.26 -4.02
C GLY A 37 -1.59 15.53 -4.84
N THR A 38 -2.89 15.85 -4.67
CA THR A 38 -3.99 15.22 -5.41
C THR A 38 -4.38 15.97 -6.69
N LYS A 39 -3.83 17.17 -6.90
CA LYS A 39 -4.07 17.98 -8.12
C LYS A 39 -2.84 17.93 -9.02
N GLY A 40 -3.08 18.08 -10.30
CA GLY A 40 -2.03 18.08 -11.33
C GLY A 40 -2.32 17.06 -12.42
N THR A 41 -1.53 17.09 -13.48
CA THR A 41 -1.62 16.16 -14.60
C THR A 41 -0.23 15.72 -15.04
N GLY A 42 -0.11 14.50 -15.51
CA GLY A 42 1.17 13.95 -15.97
C GLY A 42 2.28 14.06 -14.93
N LEU A 43 3.47 14.48 -15.33
CA LEU A 43 4.66 14.54 -14.47
C LEU A 43 4.57 15.51 -13.27
N THR A 44 3.57 16.38 -13.25
CA THR A 44 3.33 17.30 -12.13
C THR A 44 2.36 16.75 -11.08
N SER A 45 1.77 15.58 -11.34
CA SER A 45 0.88 14.89 -10.43
C SER A 45 1.65 14.09 -9.39
N GLY A 46 1.20 14.10 -8.15
CA GLY A 46 1.72 13.22 -7.10
C GLY A 46 1.18 11.80 -7.15
N TYR A 47 0.20 11.54 -8.03
CA TYR A 47 -0.55 10.27 -8.07
C TYR A 47 -1.13 9.87 -6.71
N LEU A 48 -1.58 10.89 -5.94
CA LEU A 48 -2.13 10.75 -4.60
C LEU A 48 -3.65 10.90 -4.63
N TYR A 49 -4.31 10.32 -3.65
CA TYR A 49 -5.76 10.42 -3.47
C TYR A 49 -6.10 11.04 -2.10
N PRO A 50 -7.26 11.71 -1.97
CA PRO A 50 -7.62 12.44 -0.76
C PRO A 50 -8.45 11.65 0.25
N GLY A 51 -8.90 10.43 -0.10
CA GLY A 51 -9.89 9.69 0.67
C GLY A 51 -9.43 9.17 2.02
N ALA A 52 -10.36 8.55 2.74
CA ALA A 52 -10.10 7.96 4.03
C ALA A 52 -9.22 6.71 3.93
N THR A 53 -8.19 6.63 4.78
CA THR A 53 -7.31 5.47 4.93
C THR A 53 -7.10 5.12 6.40
N TYR A 54 -6.74 3.88 6.66
CA TYR A 54 -6.24 3.41 7.96
C TYR A 54 -4.73 3.17 7.86
N PRO A 55 -3.94 3.33 8.93
CA PRO A 55 -2.51 2.99 8.86
C PRO A 55 -2.31 1.56 8.35
N TYR A 56 -1.60 1.40 7.24
CA TYR A 56 -1.39 0.12 6.56
C TYR A 56 -2.67 -0.64 6.18
N GLY A 57 -3.82 0.04 6.12
CA GLY A 57 -5.12 -0.60 5.91
C GLY A 57 -5.26 -1.28 4.55
N MET A 58 -6.03 -2.36 4.50
CA MET A 58 -6.43 -3.05 3.27
C MET A 58 -7.32 -2.15 2.40
N VAL A 59 -8.12 -1.27 3.03
CA VAL A 59 -9.09 -0.39 2.36
C VAL A 59 -8.60 1.05 2.30
N GLN A 60 -8.65 1.64 1.10
CA GLN A 60 -8.50 3.05 0.82
C GLN A 60 -9.81 3.56 0.22
N PHE A 61 -10.72 4.09 1.05
CA PHE A 61 -12.02 4.56 0.58
C PHE A 61 -11.92 6.00 0.08
N THR A 62 -11.82 6.14 -1.23
CA THR A 62 -11.39 7.40 -1.87
C THR A 62 -12.05 7.63 -3.21
N PRO A 63 -12.21 8.90 -3.65
CA PRO A 63 -12.44 9.17 -5.06
C PRO A 63 -11.36 8.51 -5.92
N SER A 64 -11.78 7.90 -7.04
CA SER A 64 -10.83 7.30 -7.97
C SER A 64 -9.90 8.35 -8.56
N TYR A 65 -8.58 8.15 -8.41
CA TYR A 65 -7.59 9.04 -9.01
C TYR A 65 -7.54 8.92 -10.54
N PHE A 66 -7.58 7.70 -11.06
CA PHE A 66 -7.55 7.41 -12.50
C PHE A 66 -8.95 7.53 -13.11
N SER A 67 -9.49 8.68 -13.08
CA SER A 67 -10.90 9.01 -13.11
C SER A 67 -11.57 9.06 -14.47
N LYS A 68 -11.29 8.18 -15.37
CA LYS A 68 -12.29 7.94 -16.42
C LYS A 68 -13.55 7.28 -15.84
N ARG A 69 -13.46 6.80 -14.61
CA ARG A 69 -14.51 6.05 -13.88
C ARG A 69 -14.73 6.73 -12.55
N SER A 70 -15.70 7.60 -12.51
CA SER A 70 -16.04 8.36 -11.32
C SER A 70 -16.68 7.47 -10.27
N GLY A 71 -16.27 7.60 -9.01
CA GLY A 71 -16.82 6.86 -7.89
C GLY A 71 -15.84 6.84 -6.72
N PHE A 72 -16.34 6.41 -5.57
CA PHE A 72 -15.53 6.13 -4.41
C PHE A 72 -15.12 4.66 -4.43
N VAL A 73 -13.84 4.40 -4.65
CA VAL A 73 -13.25 3.06 -4.77
C VAL A 73 -12.69 2.58 -3.44
N ILE A 74 -12.45 1.27 -3.31
CA ILE A 74 -12.05 0.67 -2.03
C ILE A 74 -10.57 0.29 -1.96
N ASN A 75 -9.86 0.35 -3.07
CA ASN A 75 -8.43 0.04 -3.14
C ASN A 75 -7.74 0.90 -4.19
N GLN A 76 -6.60 1.49 -3.82
CA GLN A 76 -5.77 2.29 -4.71
C GLN A 76 -4.38 2.45 -4.09
N LEU A 77 -3.33 2.48 -4.92
CA LEU A 77 -1.96 2.73 -4.45
C LEU A 77 -1.69 4.23 -4.39
N SER A 78 -1.07 4.69 -3.32
CA SER A 78 -0.61 6.08 -3.18
C SER A 78 0.74 6.24 -3.85
N GLY A 79 0.84 7.14 -4.83
CA GLY A 79 2.08 7.39 -5.59
C GLY A 79 2.28 6.47 -6.80
N GLY A 80 1.38 5.55 -7.08
CA GLY A 80 1.46 4.67 -8.26
C GLY A 80 1.18 5.44 -9.56
N GLY A 81 2.16 5.57 -10.44
CA GLY A 81 2.09 6.38 -11.67
C GLY A 81 1.33 5.75 -12.85
N CYS A 82 0.92 4.51 -12.74
CA CYS A 82 0.13 3.81 -13.75
C CYS A 82 -1.29 3.54 -13.26
N GLU A 83 -2.24 3.34 -14.16
CA GLU A 83 -3.59 2.90 -13.79
C GLU A 83 -3.53 1.54 -13.07
N HIS A 84 -4.28 1.41 -11.98
CA HIS A 84 -4.31 0.20 -11.16
C HIS A 84 -5.55 0.16 -10.27
N MET A 85 -5.93 -1.03 -9.81
CA MET A 85 -6.96 -1.25 -8.79
C MET A 85 -8.24 -0.41 -9.04
N GLY A 86 -8.78 0.27 -8.03
CA GLY A 86 -9.99 1.08 -8.15
C GLY A 86 -11.25 0.23 -8.27
N ASN A 87 -11.30 -0.88 -7.53
CA ASN A 87 -12.42 -1.81 -7.55
C ASN A 87 -13.65 -1.24 -6.83
N PHE A 88 -14.82 -1.72 -7.27
CA PHE A 88 -16.13 -1.52 -6.68
C PHE A 88 -16.47 -0.03 -6.47
N PRO A 89 -16.33 0.83 -7.50
CA PRO A 89 -16.70 2.22 -7.38
C PRO A 89 -18.16 2.36 -6.95
N THR A 90 -18.36 3.13 -5.89
CA THR A 90 -19.68 3.39 -5.30
C THR A 90 -19.94 4.87 -5.33
N PHE A 91 -21.15 5.29 -5.69
CA PHE A 91 -21.52 6.70 -5.65
C PHE A 91 -23.04 6.93 -5.55
N PRO A 92 -23.45 8.03 -4.90
CA PRO A 92 -24.82 8.43 -4.81
C PRO A 92 -25.22 9.27 -6.03
N VAL A 93 -26.48 9.11 -6.48
CA VAL A 93 -27.11 9.98 -7.49
C VAL A 93 -28.51 10.38 -7.04
N LYS A 94 -28.96 11.56 -7.51
CA LYS A 94 -30.32 12.06 -7.26
C LYS A 94 -31.35 11.28 -8.06
N GLY A 95 -32.49 10.96 -7.43
CA GLY A 95 -33.61 10.31 -8.08
C GLY A 95 -33.40 8.84 -8.38
N LYS A 96 -34.26 8.29 -9.24
CA LYS A 96 -34.17 6.94 -9.80
C LYS A 96 -33.32 6.91 -11.04
N LEU A 97 -32.67 5.79 -11.32
CA LEU A 97 -31.94 5.62 -12.59
C LEU A 97 -32.90 5.63 -13.76
N LYS A 98 -32.56 6.37 -14.81
CA LYS A 98 -33.29 6.44 -16.08
C LYS A 98 -32.59 5.70 -17.21
N MET A 99 -31.31 5.41 -17.07
CA MET A 99 -30.46 4.68 -18.00
C MET A 99 -29.42 3.88 -17.24
N SER A 100 -28.80 2.95 -17.92
CA SER A 100 -27.67 2.20 -17.35
C SER A 100 -26.52 3.14 -16.99
N PRO A 101 -25.87 2.94 -15.84
CA PRO A 101 -24.59 3.57 -15.56
C PRO A 101 -23.50 3.23 -16.57
N ASP A 102 -23.63 2.10 -17.27
CA ASP A 102 -22.62 1.51 -18.14
C ASP A 102 -21.28 1.39 -17.40
N ASN A 103 -20.25 2.03 -17.91
CA ASN A 103 -18.94 2.16 -17.30
C ASN A 103 -18.88 3.36 -16.29
N ILE A 104 -20.03 3.71 -15.69
CA ILE A 104 -20.23 4.88 -14.82
C ILE A 104 -20.10 6.24 -15.58
N LEU A 105 -19.85 6.22 -16.87
CA LEU A 105 -19.69 7.45 -17.64
C LEU A 105 -20.97 8.28 -17.73
N ASN A 106 -22.14 7.63 -17.68
CA ASN A 106 -23.46 8.28 -17.78
C ASN A 106 -23.86 9.03 -16.50
N TYR A 107 -23.22 8.70 -15.38
CA TYR A 107 -23.48 9.29 -14.06
C TYR A 107 -22.17 9.80 -13.45
N ARG A 108 -21.45 10.67 -14.16
CA ARG A 108 -20.22 11.25 -13.63
C ARG A 108 -20.48 11.97 -12.33
N ILE A 109 -19.67 11.68 -11.34
CA ILE A 109 -19.66 12.42 -10.10
C ILE A 109 -18.84 13.69 -10.30
N ASN A 110 -19.50 14.84 -10.20
CA ASN A 110 -18.79 16.08 -9.95
C ASN A 110 -18.59 16.18 -8.44
N VAL A 111 -17.36 16.11 -8.00
CA VAL A 111 -16.99 16.27 -6.60
C VAL A 111 -16.53 17.71 -6.39
N SER A 112 -17.07 18.35 -5.37
CA SER A 112 -16.72 19.72 -4.97
C SER A 112 -16.65 19.84 -3.45
N GLU A 113 -16.14 20.97 -2.97
CA GLU A 113 -16.02 21.26 -1.53
C GLU A 113 -15.30 20.16 -0.73
N GLU A 114 -14.28 19.58 -1.34
CA GLU A 114 -13.53 18.47 -0.76
C GLU A 114 -12.79 18.89 0.51
N LYS A 115 -12.89 18.07 1.54
CA LYS A 115 -12.08 18.15 2.77
C LYS A 115 -11.62 16.76 3.17
N GLY A 116 -10.43 16.66 3.71
CA GLY A 116 -9.91 15.38 4.18
C GLY A 116 -8.78 15.56 5.18
N HIS A 117 -8.79 14.69 6.17
CA HIS A 117 -7.71 14.51 7.12
C HIS A 117 -7.49 13.01 7.35
N ALA A 118 -6.53 12.64 8.15
CA ALA A 118 -6.20 11.23 8.36
C ALA A 118 -7.41 10.44 8.91
N GLY A 119 -7.87 9.44 8.15
CA GLY A 119 -9.01 8.58 8.50
C GLY A 119 -10.39 9.08 8.04
N TYR A 120 -10.45 10.26 7.42
CA TYR A 120 -11.73 10.88 7.04
C TYR A 120 -11.64 11.64 5.72
N TYR A 121 -12.76 11.63 4.98
CA TYR A 121 -12.96 12.44 3.79
C TYR A 121 -14.41 12.88 3.66
N GLU A 122 -14.67 14.11 3.22
CA GLU A 122 -15.99 14.59 2.83
C GLU A 122 -15.95 15.41 1.56
N ALA A 123 -17.07 15.39 0.82
CA ALA A 123 -17.27 16.20 -0.38
C ALA A 123 -18.75 16.38 -0.69
N MET A 124 -19.05 17.38 -1.52
CA MET A 124 -20.34 17.49 -2.19
C MET A 124 -20.30 16.74 -3.53
N VAL A 125 -21.27 15.85 -3.74
CA VAL A 125 -21.45 15.04 -4.95
C VAL A 125 -22.68 15.53 -5.69
N GLN A 126 -22.60 15.68 -7.01
CA GLN A 126 -23.69 16.22 -7.84
C GLN A 126 -24.24 17.54 -7.27
N GLU A 127 -23.36 18.39 -6.77
CA GLU A 127 -23.57 19.73 -6.20
C GLU A 127 -24.13 19.76 -4.79
N ASP A 128 -25.03 18.82 -4.38
CA ASP A 128 -25.81 18.92 -3.16
C ASP A 128 -26.03 17.62 -2.37
N ILE A 129 -25.44 16.50 -2.81
CA ILE A 129 -25.39 15.28 -1.98
C ILE A 129 -24.11 15.34 -1.13
N LYS A 130 -24.25 15.42 0.18
CA LYS A 130 -23.09 15.38 1.06
C LYS A 130 -22.62 13.95 1.28
N ALA A 131 -21.40 13.64 0.84
CA ALA A 131 -20.75 12.36 1.05
C ALA A 131 -19.68 12.46 2.13
N LYS A 132 -19.67 11.54 3.08
CA LYS A 132 -18.64 11.37 4.11
C LYS A 132 -18.13 9.95 4.06
N LEU A 133 -16.81 9.77 4.13
CA LEU A 133 -16.14 8.47 4.08
C LEU A 133 -15.23 8.30 5.29
N THR A 134 -15.22 7.10 5.86
CA THR A 134 -14.25 6.67 6.87
C THR A 134 -13.95 5.17 6.71
N VAL A 135 -12.97 4.66 7.43
CA VAL A 135 -12.47 3.29 7.27
C VAL A 135 -12.09 2.65 8.60
N THR A 136 -12.08 1.33 8.60
CA THR A 136 -11.26 0.51 9.50
C THR A 136 -10.10 -0.12 8.71
N GLU A 137 -9.41 -1.08 9.27
CA GLU A 137 -8.30 -1.74 8.57
C GLU A 137 -8.75 -2.49 7.30
N ARG A 138 -9.96 -3.12 7.34
CA ARG A 138 -10.48 -3.98 6.24
C ARG A 138 -11.86 -3.58 5.75
N THR A 139 -12.41 -2.47 6.25
CA THR A 139 -13.77 -2.04 5.88
C THR A 139 -13.84 -0.55 5.58
N GLY A 140 -14.78 -0.18 4.74
CA GLY A 140 -15.15 1.20 4.49
C GLY A 140 -16.56 1.50 5.01
N MET A 141 -16.80 2.75 5.43
CA MET A 141 -18.12 3.25 5.77
C MET A 141 -18.37 4.60 5.14
N ALA A 142 -19.53 4.78 4.54
CA ALA A 142 -19.97 6.04 3.96
C ALA A 142 -21.30 6.49 4.55
N SER A 143 -21.51 7.81 4.51
CA SER A 143 -22.77 8.46 4.85
C SER A 143 -23.12 9.42 3.72
N TYR A 144 -24.25 9.20 3.06
CA TYR A 144 -24.75 10.02 1.95
C TYR A 144 -26.01 10.76 2.38
N GLU A 145 -25.92 12.08 2.50
CA GLU A 145 -27.03 12.94 2.88
C GLU A 145 -27.61 13.61 1.63
N TYR A 146 -28.85 13.26 1.31
CA TYR A 146 -29.58 13.79 0.16
C TYR A 146 -30.29 15.11 0.48
N PRO A 147 -30.43 16.03 -0.49
CA PRO A 147 -31.12 17.29 -0.30
C PRO A 147 -32.62 17.10 0.01
N ALA A 148 -33.22 18.11 0.63
CA ALA A 148 -34.59 18.02 1.20
C ALA A 148 -35.69 17.88 0.15
N ASP A 149 -35.43 18.33 -1.07
CA ASP A 149 -36.37 18.35 -2.19
C ASP A 149 -36.39 17.04 -3.00
N GLN A 150 -35.48 16.09 -2.67
CA GLN A 150 -35.43 14.79 -3.35
C GLN A 150 -36.35 13.79 -2.66
N GLN A 151 -37.21 13.12 -3.46
CA GLN A 151 -38.01 11.98 -2.99
C GLN A 151 -37.21 10.69 -2.98
N TYR A 152 -36.41 10.48 -4.03
CA TYR A 152 -35.60 9.27 -4.20
C TYR A 152 -34.13 9.63 -4.34
N GLY A 153 -33.29 8.75 -3.80
CA GLY A 153 -31.84 8.77 -4.01
C GLY A 153 -31.36 7.36 -4.34
N THR A 154 -30.45 7.24 -5.29
CA THR A 154 -29.92 5.93 -5.70
C THR A 154 -28.45 5.84 -5.38
N ILE A 155 -28.01 4.69 -4.90
CA ILE A 155 -26.59 4.35 -4.72
C ILE A 155 -26.24 3.26 -5.73
N ILE A 156 -25.20 3.50 -6.50
CA ILE A 156 -24.69 2.60 -7.54
C ILE A 156 -23.42 1.93 -7.02
N ILE A 157 -23.25 0.62 -7.28
CA ILE A 157 -22.05 -0.15 -6.96
C ILE A 157 -21.60 -0.90 -8.22
N GLY A 158 -20.42 -0.54 -8.73
CA GLY A 158 -19.82 -1.17 -9.92
C GLY A 158 -19.09 -2.45 -9.58
N GLY A 159 -19.77 -3.60 -9.64
CA GLY A 159 -19.16 -4.91 -9.36
C GLY A 159 -18.08 -5.30 -10.37
N GLY A 160 -18.37 -5.11 -11.67
CA GLY A 160 -17.43 -5.38 -12.77
C GLY A 160 -16.72 -4.11 -13.28
N ILE A 161 -16.34 -3.20 -12.39
CA ILE A 161 -15.68 -1.95 -12.75
C ILE A 161 -14.44 -1.73 -11.86
N SER A 162 -13.33 -1.37 -12.51
CA SER A 162 -12.10 -0.93 -11.87
C SER A 162 -11.34 0.06 -12.78
N ALA A 163 -10.20 0.56 -12.33
CA ALA A 163 -9.35 1.44 -13.15
C ALA A 163 -8.70 0.70 -14.34
N THR A 164 -8.60 -0.62 -14.26
CA THR A 164 -7.98 -1.49 -15.27
C THR A 164 -8.96 -2.58 -15.71
N PRO A 165 -8.71 -3.31 -16.81
CA PRO A 165 -9.62 -4.32 -17.31
C PRO A 165 -9.98 -5.39 -16.28
N ILE A 166 -11.24 -5.79 -16.26
CA ILE A 166 -11.79 -6.88 -15.47
C ILE A 166 -11.93 -8.11 -16.37
N GLU A 167 -11.39 -9.24 -15.95
CA GLU A 167 -11.48 -10.51 -16.65
C GLU A 167 -12.73 -11.29 -16.23
N GLN A 168 -13.05 -11.29 -14.94
CA GLN A 168 -14.23 -11.91 -14.36
C GLN A 168 -14.79 -11.03 -13.23
N ALA A 169 -16.09 -10.97 -13.14
CA ALA A 169 -16.79 -10.38 -12.00
C ALA A 169 -18.16 -10.99 -11.86
N ALA A 170 -18.65 -11.05 -10.62
CA ALA A 170 -20.04 -11.35 -10.33
C ALA A 170 -20.49 -10.57 -9.10
N ILE A 171 -21.71 -10.08 -9.14
CA ILE A 171 -22.35 -9.38 -8.04
C ILE A 171 -23.78 -9.82 -7.88
N VAL A 172 -24.21 -10.07 -6.64
CA VAL A 172 -25.54 -10.53 -6.30
C VAL A 172 -26.16 -9.66 -5.20
N ILE A 173 -27.39 -9.24 -5.40
CA ILE A 173 -28.24 -8.63 -4.36
C ILE A 173 -28.82 -9.76 -3.53
N THR A 174 -28.44 -9.85 -2.26
CA THR A 174 -28.85 -10.93 -1.34
C THR A 174 -30.02 -10.55 -0.45
N ALA A 175 -30.26 -9.22 -0.30
CA ALA A 175 -31.39 -8.66 0.44
C ALA A 175 -31.71 -7.24 -0.07
N PRO A 176 -32.86 -6.64 0.27
CA PRO A 176 -33.20 -5.27 -0.15
C PRO A 176 -32.17 -4.21 0.27
N ASN A 177 -31.27 -4.54 1.18
CA ASN A 177 -30.22 -3.65 1.69
C ASN A 177 -28.83 -4.29 1.65
N LYS A 178 -28.61 -5.38 0.88
CA LYS A 178 -27.32 -6.10 0.85
C LYS A 178 -26.96 -6.60 -0.52
N CYS A 179 -25.68 -6.55 -0.83
CA CYS A 179 -25.09 -7.24 -1.97
C CYS A 179 -23.68 -7.74 -1.64
N GLU A 180 -23.21 -8.69 -2.45
CA GLU A 180 -21.88 -9.27 -2.33
C GLU A 180 -21.37 -9.71 -3.70
N GLY A 181 -20.07 -9.90 -3.83
CA GLY A 181 -19.49 -10.29 -5.10
C GLY A 181 -17.98 -10.32 -5.11
N TYR A 182 -17.45 -10.43 -6.31
CA TYR A 182 -16.01 -10.38 -6.56
C TYR A 182 -15.70 -9.76 -7.90
N ALA A 183 -14.46 -9.32 -8.06
CA ALA A 183 -13.85 -8.98 -9.33
C ALA A 183 -12.46 -9.61 -9.42
N GLU A 184 -12.10 -10.09 -10.61
CA GLU A 184 -10.79 -10.66 -10.95
C GLU A 184 -10.30 -9.98 -12.21
N GLY A 185 -9.03 -9.58 -12.22
CA GLY A 185 -8.40 -8.87 -13.31
C GLY A 185 -7.34 -7.92 -12.79
N GLY A 186 -6.81 -7.12 -13.65
CA GLY A 186 -5.84 -6.10 -13.29
C GLY A 186 -4.72 -5.97 -14.31
N ASN A 187 -4.21 -4.74 -14.37
CA ASN A 187 -3.02 -4.38 -15.14
C ASN A 187 -2.23 -3.36 -14.34
N PHE A 188 -0.92 -3.41 -14.40
CA PHE A 188 -0.06 -2.39 -13.84
C PHE A 188 1.08 -2.05 -14.79
N CYS A 189 1.16 -0.79 -15.23
CA CYS A 189 2.17 -0.30 -16.18
C CYS A 189 2.26 -1.15 -17.48
N GLY A 190 1.11 -1.60 -17.99
CA GLY A 190 1.05 -2.43 -19.20
C GLY A 190 1.26 -3.92 -18.98
N LEU A 191 1.54 -4.36 -17.76
CA LEU A 191 1.72 -5.76 -17.40
C LEU A 191 0.43 -6.32 -16.78
N ARG A 192 -0.01 -7.48 -17.26
CA ARG A 192 -1.16 -8.17 -16.71
C ARG A 192 -0.86 -8.64 -15.28
N THR A 193 -1.67 -8.18 -14.33
CA THR A 193 -1.54 -8.47 -12.90
C THR A 193 -2.88 -8.93 -12.33
N PRO A 194 -3.37 -10.13 -12.68
CA PRO A 194 -4.70 -10.59 -12.34
C PRO A 194 -4.74 -11.00 -10.87
N TYR A 195 -5.33 -10.15 -10.05
CA TYR A 195 -5.67 -10.47 -8.66
C TYR A 195 -7.19 -10.59 -8.52
N LYS A 196 -7.63 -11.26 -7.48
CA LYS A 196 -9.04 -11.41 -7.15
C LYS A 196 -9.34 -10.71 -5.84
N VAL A 197 -10.42 -9.93 -5.82
CA VAL A 197 -10.89 -9.22 -4.64
C VAL A 197 -12.38 -9.46 -4.45
N TYR A 198 -12.79 -9.68 -3.21
CA TYR A 198 -14.15 -9.99 -2.80
C TYR A 198 -14.69 -8.88 -1.90
N PHE A 199 -16.01 -8.70 -1.92
CA PHE A 199 -16.66 -7.73 -1.03
C PHE A 199 -18.03 -8.20 -0.55
N VAL A 200 -18.46 -7.64 0.57
CA VAL A 200 -19.82 -7.65 1.08
C VAL A 200 -20.21 -6.21 1.42
N ALA A 201 -21.37 -5.77 0.98
CA ALA A 201 -21.85 -4.42 1.18
C ALA A 201 -23.25 -4.42 1.80
N GLU A 202 -23.48 -3.49 2.72
CA GLU A 202 -24.74 -3.34 3.42
C GLU A 202 -25.16 -1.88 3.52
N PHE A 203 -26.47 -1.64 3.57
CA PHE A 203 -27.10 -0.34 3.85
C PHE A 203 -27.89 -0.39 5.16
N ASP A 204 -28.00 0.73 5.85
CA ASP A 204 -28.69 0.86 7.12
C ASP A 204 -30.23 0.95 7.01
N THR A 205 -30.75 0.76 5.81
CA THR A 205 -32.18 0.74 5.50
C THR A 205 -32.43 -0.04 4.20
N ASP A 206 -33.64 -0.62 4.08
CA ASP A 206 -34.07 -1.32 2.88
C ASP A 206 -34.30 -0.34 1.72
N ALA A 207 -33.86 -0.72 0.53
CA ALA A 207 -34.13 0.02 -0.69
C ALA A 207 -35.62 -0.10 -1.08
N PHE A 208 -36.15 0.96 -1.64
CA PHE A 208 -37.46 0.99 -2.28
C PHE A 208 -37.49 0.18 -3.58
N GLU A 209 -36.38 0.21 -4.32
CA GLU A 209 -36.21 -0.48 -5.59
C GLU A 209 -34.75 -0.90 -5.73
N THR A 210 -34.50 -2.08 -6.28
CA THR A 210 -33.18 -2.58 -6.61
C THR A 210 -33.14 -3.11 -8.04
N GLY A 211 -31.95 -3.23 -8.59
CA GLY A 211 -31.73 -3.85 -9.88
C GLY A 211 -30.24 -3.91 -10.23
N THR A 212 -29.99 -4.40 -11.42
CA THR A 212 -28.63 -4.55 -11.93
C THR A 212 -28.48 -3.81 -13.27
N TRP A 213 -27.26 -3.74 -13.75
CA TRP A 213 -27.00 -3.35 -15.14
C TRP A 213 -25.81 -4.13 -15.70
N LYS A 214 -25.76 -4.19 -17.00
CA LYS A 214 -24.60 -4.66 -17.76
C LYS A 214 -24.48 -3.85 -19.03
N ARG A 215 -23.34 -3.16 -19.21
CA ARG A 215 -23.13 -2.23 -20.33
C ARG A 215 -24.29 -1.23 -20.42
N GLU A 216 -24.88 -1.06 -21.59
CA GLU A 216 -25.98 -0.12 -21.83
C GLU A 216 -27.34 -0.58 -21.28
N GLU A 217 -27.46 -1.83 -20.85
CA GLU A 217 -28.71 -2.42 -20.38
C GLU A 217 -28.93 -2.19 -18.88
N LEU A 218 -30.01 -1.50 -18.54
CA LEU A 218 -30.52 -1.36 -17.15
C LEU A 218 -31.60 -2.41 -16.92
N MET A 219 -31.45 -3.22 -15.87
CA MET A 219 -32.30 -4.35 -15.55
C MET A 219 -32.96 -4.18 -14.17
N PRO A 220 -34.11 -3.49 -14.08
CA PRO A 220 -34.85 -3.35 -12.82
C PRO A 220 -35.34 -4.71 -12.28
N ASN A 221 -35.37 -4.83 -10.95
CA ASN A 221 -35.84 -6.03 -10.23
C ASN A 221 -35.03 -7.31 -10.50
N THR A 222 -33.86 -7.21 -11.11
CA THR A 222 -32.91 -8.31 -11.22
C THR A 222 -31.94 -8.27 -10.03
N THR A 223 -31.40 -9.42 -9.66
CA THR A 223 -30.54 -9.54 -8.46
C THR A 223 -29.12 -9.99 -8.79
N PHE A 224 -28.81 -10.28 -10.04
CA PHE A 224 -27.50 -10.81 -10.44
C PHE A 224 -26.97 -10.10 -11.69
N ALA A 225 -25.70 -9.73 -11.66
CA ALA A 225 -24.96 -9.27 -12.82
C ALA A 225 -23.54 -9.83 -12.81
N GLU A 226 -22.95 -9.98 -13.99
CA GLU A 226 -21.61 -10.55 -14.17
C GLU A 226 -20.83 -9.88 -15.31
N GLY A 227 -19.49 -10.02 -15.24
CA GLY A 227 -18.57 -9.55 -16.25
C GLY A 227 -18.26 -8.05 -16.16
N GLU A 228 -17.44 -7.60 -17.10
CA GLU A 228 -16.99 -6.20 -17.17
C GLU A 228 -18.17 -5.24 -17.46
N TYR A 229 -18.11 -4.02 -16.91
CA TYR A 229 -19.15 -2.97 -16.99
C TYR A 229 -20.50 -3.41 -16.43
N SER A 230 -20.49 -4.13 -15.33
CA SER A 230 -21.68 -4.59 -14.61
C SER A 230 -21.72 -4.08 -13.18
N GLY A 231 -22.91 -4.08 -12.59
CA GLY A 231 -23.08 -3.72 -11.19
C GLY A 231 -24.53 -3.77 -10.73
N VAL A 232 -24.76 -3.25 -9.53
CA VAL A 232 -26.06 -3.19 -8.88
C VAL A 232 -26.39 -1.77 -8.44
N TYR A 233 -27.69 -1.48 -8.29
CA TYR A 233 -28.16 -0.22 -7.74
C TYR A 233 -29.23 -0.44 -6.69
N PHE A 234 -29.29 0.49 -5.74
CA PHE A 234 -30.27 0.54 -4.65
C PHE A 234 -30.86 1.93 -4.62
N THR A 235 -32.18 2.03 -4.84
CA THR A 235 -32.93 3.29 -4.78
C THR A 235 -33.69 3.38 -3.47
N PHE A 236 -33.50 4.45 -2.72
CA PHE A 236 -34.10 4.68 -1.42
C PHE A 236 -35.15 5.78 -1.47
N ASP A 237 -36.19 5.70 -0.62
CA ASP A 237 -37.11 6.78 -0.35
C ASP A 237 -36.48 7.74 0.68
N VAL A 238 -35.77 8.76 0.14
CA VAL A 238 -34.99 9.69 0.97
C VAL A 238 -35.89 10.74 1.68
N ASN A 239 -37.20 10.81 1.39
CA ASN A 239 -38.12 11.56 2.24
C ASN A 239 -38.29 10.89 3.60
N LYS A 240 -38.24 9.56 3.66
CA LYS A 240 -38.32 8.82 4.92
C LYS A 240 -37.01 8.85 5.69
N LYS A 241 -35.90 8.79 4.99
CA LYS A 241 -34.54 8.78 5.57
C LYS A 241 -33.57 9.47 4.64
N LYS A 242 -33.22 10.73 4.95
CA LYS A 242 -32.32 11.56 4.11
C LYS A 242 -30.88 11.09 4.10
N ASN A 243 -30.40 10.54 5.20
CA ASN A 243 -29.04 10.07 5.36
C ASN A 243 -29.00 8.55 5.24
N ILE A 244 -28.45 8.05 4.15
CA ILE A 244 -28.25 6.62 3.91
C ILE A 244 -26.80 6.28 4.26
N GLN A 245 -26.64 5.35 5.20
CA GLN A 245 -25.32 4.82 5.54
C GLN A 245 -25.05 3.55 4.73
N TYR A 246 -23.82 3.42 4.32
CA TYR A 246 -23.27 2.32 3.53
C TYR A 246 -22.01 1.81 4.18
N LYS A 247 -21.84 0.51 4.25
CA LYS A 247 -20.58 -0.11 4.66
C LYS A 247 -20.20 -1.26 3.76
N ILE A 248 -18.89 -1.44 3.58
CA ILE A 248 -18.30 -2.47 2.73
C ILE A 248 -17.15 -3.16 3.46
N GLY A 249 -17.18 -4.48 3.50
CA GLY A 249 -16.06 -5.32 3.93
C GLY A 249 -15.36 -5.93 2.72
N VAL A 250 -14.05 -6.09 2.80
CA VAL A 250 -13.21 -6.52 1.68
C VAL A 250 -12.32 -7.69 2.11
N SER A 251 -12.02 -8.59 1.17
CA SER A 251 -11.05 -9.68 1.34
C SER A 251 -10.41 -10.03 0.00
N TYR A 252 -9.16 -10.49 0.02
CA TYR A 252 -8.51 -11.11 -1.14
C TYR A 252 -8.66 -12.64 -1.17
N VAL A 253 -9.42 -13.21 -0.23
CA VAL A 253 -9.59 -14.67 -0.05
C VAL A 253 -10.98 -15.13 -0.48
N SER A 254 -12.04 -14.59 0.13
CA SER A 254 -13.42 -15.02 -0.15
C SER A 254 -14.47 -13.98 0.28
N VAL A 255 -15.72 -14.17 -0.20
CA VAL A 255 -16.89 -13.40 0.26
C VAL A 255 -17.14 -13.65 1.75
N GLU A 256 -16.96 -14.89 2.22
CA GLU A 256 -17.11 -15.27 3.62
C GLU A 256 -16.15 -14.48 4.51
N ASN A 257 -14.88 -14.37 4.10
CA ASN A 257 -13.88 -13.60 4.83
C ASN A 257 -14.19 -12.08 4.80
N ALA A 258 -14.66 -11.55 3.67
CA ALA A 258 -15.12 -10.15 3.58
C ALA A 258 -16.27 -9.87 4.56
N ARG A 259 -17.19 -10.83 4.73
CA ARG A 259 -18.30 -10.75 5.69
C ARG A 259 -17.80 -10.84 7.13
N GLU A 260 -16.82 -11.71 7.40
CA GLU A 260 -16.19 -11.82 8.72
C GLU A 260 -15.45 -10.53 9.10
N ASN A 261 -14.68 -9.95 8.17
CA ASN A 261 -14.02 -8.66 8.34
C ASN A 261 -15.03 -7.55 8.67
N LEU A 262 -16.13 -7.47 7.90
CA LEU A 262 -17.17 -6.47 8.13
C LEU A 262 -17.82 -6.61 9.51
N LYS A 263 -18.13 -7.84 9.90
CA LYS A 263 -18.72 -8.14 11.20
C LYS A 263 -17.78 -7.85 12.38
N ALA A 264 -16.50 -8.13 12.21
CA ALA A 264 -15.50 -7.94 13.27
C ALA A 264 -15.15 -6.47 13.50
N GLU A 265 -15.03 -5.69 12.42
CA GLU A 265 -14.50 -4.33 12.50
C GLU A 265 -15.58 -3.23 12.42
N ASN A 266 -16.74 -3.51 11.81
CA ASN A 266 -17.76 -2.50 11.50
C ASN A 266 -19.18 -3.09 11.64
N ALA A 267 -19.48 -3.71 12.80
CA ALA A 267 -20.77 -4.35 13.03
C ALA A 267 -21.93 -3.34 13.16
N GLU A 268 -21.69 -2.20 13.79
CA GLU A 268 -22.71 -1.22 14.14
C GLU A 268 -22.90 -0.13 13.07
N TRP A 269 -24.06 0.51 13.05
CA TRP A 269 -24.37 1.66 12.20
C TRP A 269 -24.06 2.98 12.92
N ASP A 270 -22.79 3.18 13.29
CA ASP A 270 -22.30 4.38 13.97
C ASP A 270 -21.06 4.94 13.22
N PHE A 271 -21.33 5.81 12.26
CA PHE A 271 -20.27 6.44 11.45
C PHE A 271 -19.27 7.19 12.32
N GLN A 272 -19.74 7.92 13.35
CA GLN A 272 -18.84 8.71 14.20
C GLN A 272 -17.92 7.81 15.04
N LYS A 273 -18.41 6.66 15.51
CA LYS A 273 -17.59 5.69 16.23
C LYS A 273 -16.45 5.16 15.35
N ILE A 274 -16.74 4.79 14.10
CA ILE A 274 -15.72 4.29 13.15
C ILE A 274 -14.71 5.39 12.82
N GLN A 275 -15.17 6.62 12.55
CA GLN A 275 -14.30 7.77 12.33
C GLN A 275 -13.36 7.99 13.52
N ASN A 276 -13.91 8.05 14.75
CA ASN A 276 -13.10 8.25 15.96
C ASN A 276 -12.05 7.14 16.17
N GLN A 277 -12.38 5.89 15.81
CA GLN A 277 -11.42 4.79 15.87
C GLN A 277 -10.28 4.96 14.85
N ALA A 278 -10.59 5.36 13.63
CA ALA A 278 -9.58 5.65 12.60
C ALA A 278 -8.69 6.82 13.02
N GLU A 279 -9.28 7.92 13.50
CA GLU A 279 -8.56 9.10 13.98
C GLU A 279 -7.66 8.79 15.19
N ALA A 280 -8.15 7.99 16.15
CA ALA A 280 -7.36 7.57 17.30
C ALA A 280 -6.13 6.74 16.87
N LYS A 281 -6.30 5.83 15.90
CA LYS A 281 -5.19 5.04 15.36
C LYS A 281 -4.17 5.93 14.62
N TRP A 282 -4.65 6.87 13.83
CA TRP A 282 -3.78 7.85 13.17
C TRP A 282 -3.06 8.78 14.14
N ASN A 283 -3.73 9.28 15.18
CA ASN A 283 -3.09 10.08 16.21
C ASN A 283 -1.96 9.33 16.92
N HIS A 284 -2.12 8.01 17.12
CA HIS A 284 -1.04 7.17 17.65
C HIS A 284 0.19 7.19 16.73
N TYR A 285 0.04 6.94 15.42
CA TYR A 285 1.17 6.91 14.49
C TYR A 285 1.77 8.29 14.23
N LEU A 286 0.95 9.31 14.06
CA LEU A 286 1.41 10.67 13.82
C LEU A 286 2.10 11.27 15.04
N GLY A 287 1.66 10.91 16.25
CA GLY A 287 2.26 11.34 17.51
C GLY A 287 3.57 10.64 17.88
N MET A 288 4.04 9.68 17.07
CA MET A 288 5.38 9.11 17.27
C MET A 288 6.51 10.10 16.99
N ILE A 289 6.23 11.14 16.23
CA ILE A 289 7.16 12.25 15.98
C ILE A 289 6.42 13.55 16.23
N GLU A 290 6.80 14.26 17.28
CA GLU A 290 6.27 15.59 17.60
C GLU A 290 7.19 16.68 17.04
N VAL A 291 6.59 17.63 16.32
CA VAL A 291 7.31 18.79 15.80
C VAL A 291 6.66 20.07 16.26
N GLU A 292 7.47 21.02 16.64
CA GLU A 292 7.05 22.40 16.96
C GLU A 292 7.55 23.36 15.90
N GLY A 293 6.71 24.32 15.51
CA GLY A 293 7.08 25.31 14.52
C GLY A 293 6.11 26.48 14.51
N THR A 294 6.62 27.65 14.11
CA THR A 294 5.82 28.89 14.02
C THR A 294 5.08 29.02 12.68
N ASN A 295 5.37 28.16 11.71
CA ASN A 295 4.74 28.17 10.39
C ASN A 295 3.75 27.00 10.27
N PRO A 296 2.43 27.24 10.30
CA PRO A 296 1.41 26.20 10.25
C PRO A 296 1.45 25.39 8.93
N ASP A 297 1.82 26.02 7.80
CA ASP A 297 1.89 25.31 6.51
C ASP A 297 2.99 24.24 6.52
N ARG A 298 4.13 24.52 7.15
CA ARG A 298 5.22 23.55 7.30
C ARG A 298 4.83 22.40 8.23
N THR A 299 4.11 22.69 9.30
CA THR A 299 3.59 21.67 10.22
C THR A 299 2.59 20.78 9.50
N THR A 300 1.63 21.36 8.78
CA THR A 300 0.69 20.62 7.94
C THR A 300 1.41 19.78 6.89
N GLN A 301 2.42 20.33 6.22
CA GLN A 301 3.22 19.59 5.24
C GLN A 301 3.95 18.41 5.88
N PHE A 302 4.58 18.61 7.05
CA PHE A 302 5.28 17.56 7.78
C PHE A 302 4.34 16.39 8.13
N TYR A 303 3.21 16.67 8.81
CA TYR A 303 2.26 15.63 9.21
C TYR A 303 1.58 14.98 8.01
N THR A 304 1.36 15.70 6.92
CA THR A 304 0.84 15.11 5.67
C THR A 304 1.84 14.14 5.05
N HIS A 305 3.14 14.46 5.04
CA HIS A 305 4.16 13.52 4.55
C HIS A 305 4.34 12.33 5.48
N LEU A 306 4.32 12.54 6.80
CA LEU A 306 4.37 11.46 7.78
C LEU A 306 3.16 10.51 7.61
N TYR A 307 1.95 11.05 7.46
CA TYR A 307 0.74 10.29 7.14
C TYR A 307 0.94 9.44 5.87
N ARG A 308 1.48 10.03 4.78
CA ARG A 308 1.73 9.29 3.53
C ARG A 308 2.69 8.12 3.71
N SER A 309 3.64 8.23 4.64
CA SER A 309 4.61 7.15 4.91
C SER A 309 4.00 5.90 5.53
N PHE A 310 2.81 6.00 6.16
CA PHE A 310 2.11 4.89 6.81
C PHE A 310 0.92 4.34 6.03
N ILE A 311 0.64 4.83 4.80
CA ILE A 311 -0.45 4.30 3.97
C ILE A 311 -0.09 2.91 3.43
N HIS A 312 1.15 2.72 3.02
CA HIS A 312 1.67 1.46 2.46
C HIS A 312 2.91 0.97 3.23
N PRO A 313 3.20 -0.35 3.16
CA PRO A 313 2.46 -1.44 2.52
C PRO A 313 1.11 -1.71 3.19
N ASN A 314 0.23 -2.47 2.51
CA ASN A 314 -1.12 -2.72 3.02
C ASN A 314 -1.25 -4.11 3.62
N VAL A 315 -2.02 -4.24 4.70
CA VAL A 315 -2.50 -5.53 5.19
C VAL A 315 -3.34 -6.19 4.10
N CYS A 316 -3.09 -7.47 3.84
CA CYS A 316 -3.91 -8.29 2.94
C CYS A 316 -4.41 -9.59 3.61
N SER A 317 -4.05 -9.84 4.87
CA SER A 317 -4.67 -10.91 5.65
C SER A 317 -5.97 -10.46 6.28
N ASP A 318 -6.94 -11.37 6.31
CA ASP A 318 -8.24 -11.19 6.94
C ASP A 318 -8.15 -11.27 8.48
N VAL A 319 -9.24 -10.94 9.19
CA VAL A 319 -9.26 -10.97 10.66
C VAL A 319 -9.01 -12.36 11.25
N ASN A 320 -9.30 -13.43 10.49
CA ASN A 320 -9.00 -14.80 10.86
C ASN A 320 -7.56 -15.23 10.57
N GLY A 321 -6.73 -14.33 9.98
CA GLY A 321 -5.33 -14.55 9.62
C GLY A 321 -5.12 -15.19 8.25
N GLU A 322 -6.17 -15.46 7.48
CA GLU A 322 -6.06 -16.00 6.13
C GLU A 322 -5.64 -14.93 5.12
N TYR A 323 -4.87 -15.33 4.10
CA TYR A 323 -4.45 -14.48 2.98
C TYR A 323 -4.24 -15.31 1.71
N MET A 324 -4.33 -14.67 0.55
CA MET A 324 -4.01 -15.30 -0.73
C MET A 324 -2.50 -15.25 -0.96
N GLY A 325 -1.87 -16.41 -1.07
CA GLY A 325 -0.43 -16.53 -1.30
C GLY A 325 -0.02 -16.27 -2.75
N ALA A 326 1.28 -16.08 -2.96
CA ALA A 326 1.87 -15.93 -4.29
C ALA A 326 1.74 -17.20 -5.18
N ASP A 327 1.45 -18.34 -4.58
CA ASP A 327 1.13 -19.62 -5.24
C ASP A 327 -0.37 -19.78 -5.57
N PHE A 328 -1.17 -18.71 -5.39
CA PHE A 328 -2.63 -18.72 -5.61
C PHE A 328 -3.39 -19.69 -4.69
N ARG A 329 -2.84 -19.96 -3.51
CA ARG A 329 -3.48 -20.78 -2.48
C ARG A 329 -3.77 -19.94 -1.26
N VAL A 330 -4.80 -20.32 -0.52
CA VAL A 330 -5.10 -19.70 0.77
C VAL A 330 -4.11 -20.22 1.81
N HIS A 331 -3.47 -19.31 2.50
CA HIS A 331 -2.58 -19.56 3.62
C HIS A 331 -3.10 -18.88 4.88
N LYS A 332 -2.53 -19.23 6.03
CA LYS A 332 -2.83 -18.61 7.32
C LYS A 332 -1.55 -18.18 8.02
N SER A 333 -1.48 -16.92 8.40
CA SER A 333 -0.35 -16.36 9.16
C SER A 333 -0.75 -16.10 10.61
N ARG A 334 0.23 -16.13 11.51
CA ARG A 334 0.07 -15.69 12.91
C ARG A 334 0.25 -14.19 13.06
N SER A 335 1.09 -13.59 12.22
CA SER A 335 1.28 -12.15 12.09
C SER A 335 0.43 -11.61 10.94
N LYS A 336 0.27 -10.30 10.87
CA LYS A 336 -0.37 -9.68 9.71
C LYS A 336 0.46 -9.95 8.46
N HIS A 337 -0.22 -10.29 7.36
CA HIS A 337 0.42 -10.42 6.06
C HIS A 337 0.21 -9.14 5.25
N TYR A 338 1.29 -8.63 4.67
CA TYR A 338 1.32 -7.37 3.94
C TYR A 338 1.52 -7.57 2.44
N THR A 339 1.09 -6.58 1.67
CA THR A 339 1.23 -6.48 0.22
C THR A 339 1.46 -5.02 -0.21
N SER A 340 1.35 -4.73 -1.51
CA SER A 340 1.61 -3.41 -2.09
C SER A 340 3.06 -2.98 -1.88
N PHE A 341 3.97 -3.87 -2.25
CA PHE A 341 5.41 -3.67 -2.08
C PHE A 341 6.03 -2.98 -3.29
N SER A 342 6.23 -1.69 -3.20
CA SER A 342 7.03 -0.89 -4.14
C SER A 342 8.50 -0.89 -3.69
N ASN A 343 9.16 -2.07 -3.67
CA ASN A 343 10.46 -2.21 -3.00
C ASN A 343 11.56 -1.35 -3.61
N TRP A 344 11.53 -1.13 -4.93
CA TRP A 344 12.49 -0.26 -5.61
C TRP A 344 12.47 1.19 -5.11
N ASP A 345 11.31 1.66 -4.64
CA ASP A 345 11.11 2.99 -4.09
C ASP A 345 11.33 3.02 -2.57
N THR A 346 10.76 2.05 -1.86
CA THR A 346 10.59 2.10 -0.40
C THR A 346 11.86 1.75 0.38
N TYR A 347 12.84 1.05 -0.23
CA TYR A 347 14.11 0.78 0.42
C TYR A 347 14.96 2.06 0.64
N ARG A 348 14.66 3.14 -0.08
CA ARG A 348 15.48 4.36 -0.11
C ARG A 348 15.40 5.16 1.19
N THR A 349 14.24 5.21 1.84
CA THR A 349 14.09 5.87 3.16
C THR A 349 12.89 5.39 3.96
N GLN A 350 11.83 4.90 3.33
CA GLN A 350 10.59 4.59 4.02
C GLN A 350 10.75 3.43 5.01
N ILE A 351 11.35 2.31 4.60
CA ILE A 351 11.49 1.14 5.48
C ILE A 351 12.34 1.45 6.72
N GLN A 352 13.34 2.31 6.60
CA GLN A 352 14.15 2.76 7.74
C GLN A 352 13.28 3.51 8.75
N LEU A 353 12.45 4.45 8.27
CA LEU A 353 11.52 5.21 9.11
C LEU A 353 10.54 4.25 9.81
N LEU A 354 9.90 3.35 9.07
CA LEU A 354 8.96 2.37 9.63
C LEU A 354 9.62 1.49 10.69
N SER A 355 10.84 1.01 10.42
CA SER A 355 11.58 0.15 11.34
C SER A 355 11.99 0.83 12.64
N MET A 356 12.25 2.14 12.60
CA MET A 356 12.53 2.93 13.80
C MET A 356 11.27 3.20 14.64
N LEU A 357 10.13 3.46 13.97
CA LEU A 357 8.91 3.87 14.64
C LEU A 357 8.03 2.69 15.05
N ASP A 358 7.97 1.63 14.22
CA ASP A 358 7.17 0.43 14.47
C ASP A 358 7.93 -0.83 14.01
N PRO A 359 8.94 -1.27 14.78
CA PRO A 359 9.79 -2.41 14.42
C PRO A 359 9.02 -3.75 14.37
N GLU A 360 7.86 -3.86 15.01
CA GLU A 360 7.01 -5.04 14.95
C GLU A 360 6.33 -5.12 13.57
N VAL A 361 5.67 -4.06 13.12
CA VAL A 361 5.10 -3.98 11.77
C VAL A 361 6.18 -4.17 10.71
N ALA A 362 7.33 -3.53 10.86
CA ALA A 362 8.44 -3.71 9.92
C ALA A 362 8.95 -5.17 9.87
N SER A 363 8.95 -5.88 11.00
CA SER A 363 9.28 -7.31 11.05
C SER A 363 8.23 -8.17 10.34
N ASP A 364 6.94 -7.87 10.51
CA ASP A 364 5.84 -8.55 9.80
C ASP A 364 5.90 -8.32 8.28
N ILE A 365 6.32 -7.13 7.86
CA ILE A 365 6.59 -6.81 6.44
C ILE A 365 7.72 -7.69 5.90
N VAL A 366 8.82 -7.87 6.65
CA VAL A 366 9.92 -8.77 6.25
C VAL A 366 9.47 -10.23 6.18
N ILE A 367 8.68 -10.70 7.15
CA ILE A 367 8.08 -12.05 7.13
C ILE A 367 7.17 -12.20 5.89
N SER A 368 6.40 -11.19 5.55
CA SER A 368 5.54 -11.22 4.35
C SER A 368 6.34 -11.38 3.06
N HIS A 369 7.50 -10.71 2.94
CA HIS A 369 8.42 -10.93 1.81
C HIS A 369 9.01 -12.34 1.79
N GLN A 370 9.39 -12.89 2.96
CA GLN A 370 9.87 -14.26 3.05
C GLN A 370 8.81 -15.25 2.57
N LEU A 371 7.58 -15.15 3.08
CA LEU A 371 6.47 -16.03 2.71
C LEU A 371 6.15 -15.90 1.22
N PHE A 372 6.12 -14.68 0.68
CA PHE A 372 5.93 -14.46 -0.75
C PHE A 372 7.00 -15.19 -1.57
N ALA A 373 8.27 -15.04 -1.21
CA ALA A 373 9.38 -15.69 -1.92
C ALA A 373 9.29 -17.23 -1.87
N GLU A 374 8.98 -17.79 -0.69
CA GLU A 374 8.81 -19.25 -0.51
C GLU A 374 7.67 -19.81 -1.37
N GLN A 375 6.60 -19.04 -1.57
CA GLN A 375 5.43 -19.40 -2.37
C GLN A 375 5.59 -19.12 -3.88
N SER A 376 6.57 -18.29 -4.28
CA SER A 376 6.71 -17.80 -5.65
C SER A 376 7.92 -18.33 -6.44
N GLY A 377 8.60 -19.36 -5.94
CA GLY A 377 9.77 -19.94 -6.62
C GLY A 377 11.09 -19.78 -5.85
N GLY A 378 11.08 -19.18 -4.66
CA GLY A 378 12.18 -19.12 -3.72
C GLY A 378 13.16 -17.96 -3.95
N SER A 379 12.74 -16.92 -4.66
CA SER A 379 13.46 -15.65 -4.80
C SER A 379 12.57 -14.48 -4.42
N PHE A 380 13.16 -13.37 -3.93
CA PHE A 380 12.40 -12.21 -3.51
C PHE A 380 11.73 -11.48 -4.67
N PRO A 381 10.52 -10.94 -4.44
CA PRO A 381 9.83 -10.09 -5.41
C PRO A 381 10.47 -8.71 -5.49
N ARG A 382 10.24 -8.03 -6.61
CA ARG A 382 10.66 -6.65 -6.84
C ARG A 382 9.55 -5.66 -6.54
N TRP A 383 8.36 -5.94 -7.07
CA TRP A 383 7.21 -5.05 -6.95
C TRP A 383 5.91 -5.85 -6.91
N VAL A 384 5.21 -5.85 -5.78
CA VAL A 384 4.02 -6.69 -5.54
C VAL A 384 2.75 -5.86 -5.48
N MET A 385 1.72 -6.30 -6.22
CA MET A 385 0.35 -5.81 -6.11
C MET A 385 -0.59 -6.98 -5.77
N ALA A 386 -1.31 -6.90 -4.66
CA ALA A 386 -2.05 -8.01 -4.07
C ALA A 386 -1.12 -9.23 -3.86
N ASN A 387 -1.33 -10.34 -4.58
CA ASN A 387 -0.46 -11.52 -4.52
C ASN A 387 0.36 -11.74 -5.80
N ILE A 388 0.55 -10.70 -6.61
CA ILE A 388 1.21 -10.79 -7.93
C ILE A 388 2.52 -10.01 -7.94
N GLU A 389 3.62 -10.67 -8.34
CA GLU A 389 4.85 -9.99 -8.76
C GLU A 389 4.62 -9.34 -10.12
N THR A 390 4.68 -8.01 -10.15
CA THR A 390 4.33 -7.23 -11.35
C THR A 390 5.46 -7.15 -12.38
N GLY A 391 6.70 -7.42 -11.99
CA GLY A 391 7.88 -7.25 -12.84
C GLY A 391 8.25 -5.79 -13.14
N VAL A 392 7.55 -4.82 -12.54
CA VAL A 392 7.80 -3.39 -12.73
C VAL A 392 9.14 -2.98 -12.12
N MET A 393 9.78 -1.96 -12.71
CA MET A 393 11.10 -1.43 -12.36
C MET A 393 12.23 -2.42 -12.66
N GLN A 394 13.33 -2.37 -11.89
CA GLN A 394 14.56 -3.14 -12.14
C GLN A 394 15.32 -3.43 -10.84
N GLY A 395 16.43 -4.13 -10.95
CA GLY A 395 17.30 -4.43 -9.82
C GLY A 395 16.76 -5.58 -8.95
N ASP A 396 17.34 -5.68 -7.76
CA ASP A 396 16.96 -6.63 -6.71
C ASP A 396 16.81 -5.87 -5.37
N PRO A 397 15.76 -5.06 -5.24
CA PRO A 397 15.63 -4.10 -4.13
C PRO A 397 15.28 -4.73 -2.78
N THR A 398 14.67 -5.91 -2.77
CA THR A 398 14.16 -6.52 -1.53
C THR A 398 15.27 -6.89 -0.55
N PRO A 399 16.43 -7.43 -0.94
CA PRO A 399 17.57 -7.58 -0.02
C PRO A 399 18.02 -6.26 0.62
N ILE A 400 18.00 -5.15 -0.13
CA ILE A 400 18.34 -3.83 0.41
C ILE A 400 17.31 -3.40 1.45
N LEU A 401 16.01 -3.54 1.14
CA LEU A 401 14.91 -3.24 2.05
C LEU A 401 15.05 -4.03 3.37
N ILE A 402 15.26 -5.35 3.29
CA ILE A 402 15.34 -6.23 4.47
C ILE A 402 16.58 -5.93 5.32
N ALA A 403 17.74 -5.69 4.68
CA ALA A 403 18.96 -5.33 5.40
C ALA A 403 18.81 -3.99 6.13
N ASN A 404 18.17 -3.01 5.51
CA ASN A 404 17.83 -1.74 6.14
C ASN A 404 16.82 -1.93 7.29
N ALA A 405 15.76 -2.72 7.08
CA ALA A 405 14.80 -3.02 8.13
C ALA A 405 15.49 -3.60 9.38
N TYR A 406 16.38 -4.58 9.19
CA TYR A 406 17.17 -5.16 10.27
C TYR A 406 18.06 -4.14 10.97
N ALA A 407 18.78 -3.32 10.20
CA ALA A 407 19.70 -2.31 10.72
C ALA A 407 18.99 -1.26 11.59
N PHE A 408 17.74 -0.90 11.21
CA PHE A 408 16.94 0.12 11.88
C PHE A 408 15.93 -0.42 12.92
N GLY A 409 15.97 -1.72 13.24
CA GLY A 409 15.28 -2.25 14.43
C GLY A 409 14.31 -3.40 14.20
N ALA A 410 13.91 -3.71 12.96
CA ALA A 410 13.02 -4.83 12.65
C ALA A 410 13.78 -6.16 12.74
N ARG A 411 13.64 -6.89 13.85
CA ARG A 411 14.44 -8.10 14.15
C ARG A 411 13.62 -9.28 14.68
N ASN A 412 12.29 -9.19 14.66
CA ASN A 412 11.41 -10.23 15.20
C ASN A 412 11.14 -11.35 14.17
N TYR A 413 12.22 -11.93 13.61
CA TYR A 413 12.19 -13.05 12.66
C TYR A 413 13.51 -13.82 12.67
N ASP A 414 13.50 -15.06 12.12
CA ASP A 414 14.73 -15.81 11.88
C ASP A 414 15.44 -15.29 10.61
N PRO A 415 16.67 -14.77 10.70
CA PRO A 415 17.38 -14.24 9.53
C PRO A 415 17.91 -15.33 8.57
N LYS A 416 18.06 -16.59 9.03
CA LYS A 416 18.71 -17.64 8.24
C LYS A 416 17.91 -18.05 6.98
N PRO A 417 16.58 -18.32 7.04
CA PRO A 417 15.78 -18.59 5.86
C PRO A 417 15.81 -17.42 4.88
N ILE A 418 15.71 -16.20 5.37
CA ILE A 418 15.76 -14.97 4.58
C ILE A 418 17.08 -14.85 3.85
N PHE A 419 18.20 -15.07 4.52
CA PHE A 419 19.51 -15.04 3.90
C PHE A 419 19.68 -16.12 2.82
N LYS A 420 19.11 -17.31 3.01
CA LYS A 420 19.09 -18.35 1.97
C LYS A 420 18.36 -17.90 0.70
N ILE A 421 17.23 -17.18 0.85
CA ILE A 421 16.48 -16.64 -0.28
C ILE A 421 17.28 -15.53 -0.97
N MET A 422 17.92 -14.61 -0.22
CA MET A 422 18.80 -13.58 -0.77
C MET A 422 19.91 -14.20 -1.63
N ARG A 423 20.57 -15.24 -1.11
CA ARG A 423 21.64 -15.95 -1.82
C ARG A 423 21.14 -16.56 -3.12
N LYS A 424 19.98 -17.22 -3.09
CA LYS A 424 19.42 -17.83 -4.30
C LYS A 424 19.23 -16.81 -5.40
N GLY A 425 18.59 -15.66 -5.12
CA GLY A 425 18.41 -14.59 -6.08
C GLY A 425 19.72 -14.00 -6.61
N ALA A 426 20.76 -13.92 -5.77
CA ALA A 426 22.04 -13.30 -6.10
C ALA A 426 23.05 -14.24 -6.74
N GLU A 427 22.93 -15.57 -6.59
CA GLU A 427 23.93 -16.56 -7.01
C GLU A 427 23.45 -17.50 -8.13
N GLU A 428 22.12 -17.69 -8.29
CA GLU A 428 21.54 -18.63 -9.23
C GLU A 428 20.90 -17.93 -10.43
N PRO A 429 21.57 -17.84 -11.61
CA PRO A 429 20.98 -17.24 -12.81
C PRO A 429 19.67 -17.92 -13.22
N GLY A 430 18.67 -17.10 -13.59
CA GLY A 430 17.34 -17.58 -13.95
C GLY A 430 16.40 -17.83 -12.77
N SER A 431 16.83 -17.52 -11.53
CA SER A 431 15.97 -17.53 -10.36
C SER A 431 14.78 -16.59 -10.53
N LYS A 432 13.59 -17.03 -10.12
CA LYS A 432 12.34 -16.29 -10.34
C LYS A 432 11.55 -16.09 -9.05
N SER A 433 10.79 -15.01 -9.05
CA SER A 433 9.65 -14.77 -8.19
C SER A 433 8.40 -14.81 -9.07
N GLN A 434 7.54 -15.81 -8.92
CA GLN A 434 6.54 -16.20 -9.92
C GLN A 434 7.19 -16.34 -11.31
N ASP A 435 6.69 -15.66 -12.33
CA ASP A 435 7.24 -15.72 -13.69
C ASP A 435 8.34 -14.67 -13.97
N VAL A 436 8.65 -13.79 -13.01
CA VAL A 436 9.61 -12.70 -13.16
C VAL A 436 11.00 -13.14 -12.72
N GLU A 437 11.99 -13.00 -13.61
CA GLU A 437 13.40 -13.25 -13.25
C GLU A 437 13.87 -12.18 -12.26
N THR A 438 14.43 -12.62 -11.13
CA THR A 438 14.86 -11.72 -10.04
C THR A 438 16.00 -10.82 -10.48
N ARG A 439 17.05 -11.41 -11.10
CA ARG A 439 18.21 -10.68 -11.62
C ARG A 439 18.46 -11.00 -13.10
N PRO A 440 17.76 -10.37 -14.05
CA PRO A 440 18.08 -10.51 -15.48
C PRO A 440 19.54 -10.19 -15.77
N GLY A 441 20.19 -11.05 -16.55
CA GLY A 441 21.62 -10.89 -16.90
C GLY A 441 22.60 -11.26 -15.78
N LEU A 442 22.14 -11.91 -14.69
CA LEU A 442 22.98 -12.32 -13.57
C LEU A 442 24.20 -13.14 -14.00
N LYS A 443 24.04 -14.05 -14.99
CA LYS A 443 25.16 -14.84 -15.49
C LYS A 443 26.30 -13.97 -16.03
N GLN A 444 26.00 -12.95 -16.83
CA GLN A 444 27.00 -12.01 -17.35
C GLN A 444 27.64 -11.21 -16.22
N TYR A 445 26.81 -10.74 -15.27
CA TYR A 445 27.30 -10.00 -14.09
C TYR A 445 28.30 -10.82 -13.27
N LEU A 446 27.99 -12.08 -12.96
CA LEU A 446 28.86 -12.96 -12.18
C LEU A 446 30.13 -13.36 -12.95
N ASP A 447 30.01 -13.68 -14.24
CA ASP A 447 31.15 -14.17 -15.06
C ASP A 447 32.13 -13.05 -15.44
N LYS A 448 31.63 -11.83 -15.68
CA LYS A 448 32.41 -10.74 -16.28
C LYS A 448 32.56 -9.51 -15.38
N GLY A 449 31.71 -9.40 -14.32
CA GLY A 449 31.69 -8.26 -13.41
C GLY A 449 31.15 -6.98 -14.03
N TYR A 450 30.43 -7.05 -15.16
CA TYR A 450 29.75 -5.90 -15.76
C TYR A 450 28.49 -6.30 -16.53
N TYR A 451 27.53 -5.36 -16.58
CA TYR A 451 26.25 -5.48 -17.25
C TYR A 451 25.71 -4.08 -17.64
N ASN A 452 24.39 -3.95 -17.84
CA ASN A 452 23.72 -2.66 -18.03
C ASN A 452 23.89 -1.77 -16.79
N ALA A 453 24.30 -0.52 -16.96
CA ALA A 453 24.77 0.34 -15.87
C ALA A 453 23.73 0.48 -14.74
N SER A 454 22.48 0.89 -15.03
CA SER A 454 21.51 1.11 -13.98
C SER A 454 21.11 -0.18 -13.24
N ILE A 455 21.02 -1.31 -13.96
CA ILE A 455 20.72 -2.61 -13.37
C ILE A 455 21.88 -3.10 -12.49
N GLN A 456 23.11 -2.98 -12.96
CA GLN A 456 24.29 -3.38 -12.18
C GLN A 456 24.46 -2.53 -10.92
N LEU A 457 24.20 -1.24 -10.97
CA LEU A 457 24.25 -0.38 -9.79
C LEU A 457 23.23 -0.80 -8.73
N GLU A 458 22.05 -1.28 -9.13
CA GLU A 458 21.08 -1.89 -8.22
C GLU A 458 21.61 -3.23 -7.65
N TYR A 459 22.22 -4.09 -8.49
CA TYR A 459 22.79 -5.36 -8.02
C TYR A 459 23.94 -5.15 -7.04
N THR A 460 24.86 -4.22 -7.32
CA THR A 460 25.97 -3.94 -6.40
C THR A 460 25.49 -3.35 -5.07
N SER A 461 24.42 -2.56 -5.09
CA SER A 461 23.75 -2.08 -3.87
C SER A 461 23.11 -3.23 -3.09
N ALA A 462 22.42 -4.16 -3.79
CA ALA A 462 21.86 -5.36 -3.18
C ALA A 462 22.95 -6.29 -2.61
N ASP A 463 24.07 -6.49 -3.33
CA ASP A 463 25.19 -7.30 -2.85
C ASP A 463 25.83 -6.70 -1.60
N PHE A 464 26.00 -5.37 -1.55
CA PHE A 464 26.44 -4.72 -0.32
C PHE A 464 25.48 -4.97 0.84
N ALA A 465 24.18 -4.84 0.61
CA ALA A 465 23.15 -5.07 1.61
C ALA A 465 23.12 -6.54 2.10
N ILE A 466 23.26 -7.50 1.17
CA ILE A 466 23.38 -8.93 1.51
C ILE A 466 24.63 -9.17 2.36
N GLY A 467 25.75 -8.53 2.03
CA GLY A 467 26.98 -8.60 2.83
C GLY A 467 26.79 -8.06 4.25
N GLN A 468 26.10 -6.94 4.41
CA GLN A 468 25.76 -6.37 5.71
C GLN A 468 24.83 -7.31 6.51
N PHE A 469 23.81 -7.87 5.85
CA PHE A 469 22.88 -8.80 6.48
C PHE A 469 23.56 -10.10 6.91
N ALA A 470 24.45 -10.65 6.07
CA ALA A 470 25.27 -11.82 6.39
C ALA A 470 26.11 -11.59 7.66
N LEU A 471 26.77 -10.43 7.76
CA LEU A 471 27.63 -10.09 8.90
C LEU A 471 26.81 -9.88 10.18
N HIS A 472 25.81 -9.03 10.13
CA HIS A 472 25.17 -8.51 11.33
C HIS A 472 23.94 -9.31 11.79
N ALA A 473 23.21 -9.95 10.85
CA ALA A 473 22.02 -10.72 11.17
C ALA A 473 22.31 -12.22 11.32
N VAL A 474 23.22 -12.75 10.47
CA VAL A 474 23.51 -14.20 10.43
C VAL A 474 24.81 -14.55 11.13
N GLY A 475 25.80 -13.66 11.13
CA GLY A 475 27.14 -13.91 11.66
C GLY A 475 28.07 -14.66 10.68
N ASP A 476 27.80 -14.60 9.38
CA ASP A 476 28.60 -15.25 8.33
C ASP A 476 29.59 -14.24 7.70
N GLU A 477 30.78 -14.16 8.30
CA GLU A 477 31.85 -13.26 7.85
C GLU A 477 32.38 -13.61 6.46
N PHE A 478 32.42 -14.90 6.11
CA PHE A 478 32.90 -15.32 4.79
C PHE A 478 31.94 -14.89 3.68
N ALA A 479 30.65 -15.12 3.86
CA ALA A 479 29.65 -14.64 2.92
C ALA A 479 29.67 -13.11 2.83
N SER A 480 29.78 -12.41 3.96
CA SER A 480 29.89 -10.95 4.00
C SER A 480 31.04 -10.44 3.15
N TRP A 481 32.25 -10.97 3.33
CA TRP A 481 33.42 -10.62 2.54
C TRP A 481 33.20 -10.83 1.03
N ARG A 482 32.59 -11.97 0.65
CA ARG A 482 32.28 -12.32 -0.74
C ARG A 482 31.33 -11.30 -1.38
N TYR A 483 30.26 -10.95 -0.71
CA TYR A 483 29.28 -9.98 -1.21
C TYR A 483 29.84 -8.56 -1.28
N PHE A 484 30.65 -8.13 -0.32
CA PHE A 484 31.37 -6.86 -0.43
C PHE A 484 32.36 -6.83 -1.61
N HIS A 485 32.91 -7.97 -2.00
CA HIS A 485 33.71 -8.07 -3.22
C HIS A 485 32.83 -7.86 -4.47
N PHE A 486 31.68 -8.52 -4.57
CA PHE A 486 30.73 -8.30 -5.68
C PHE A 486 30.24 -6.85 -5.74
N ALA A 487 29.93 -6.25 -4.62
CA ALA A 487 29.50 -4.85 -4.53
C ALA A 487 30.51 -3.88 -5.16
N ARG A 488 31.81 -4.17 -5.12
CA ARG A 488 32.86 -3.33 -5.73
C ARG A 488 32.86 -3.36 -7.26
N SER A 489 32.14 -4.29 -7.89
CA SER A 489 32.12 -4.44 -9.36
C SER A 489 31.50 -3.23 -10.08
N TRP A 490 30.83 -2.31 -9.35
CA TRP A 490 30.40 -1.03 -9.92
C TRP A 490 31.54 -0.26 -10.57
N LYS A 491 32.81 -0.44 -10.13
CA LYS A 491 34.02 0.19 -10.69
C LYS A 491 34.24 -0.22 -12.14
N ASN A 492 33.77 -1.41 -12.56
CA ASN A 492 33.87 -1.89 -13.93
C ASN A 492 32.98 -1.13 -14.92
N LEU A 493 32.05 -0.29 -14.40
CA LEU A 493 31.21 0.60 -15.21
C LEU A 493 31.84 1.98 -15.43
N TYR A 494 32.91 2.32 -14.70
CA TYR A 494 33.56 3.62 -14.89
C TYR A 494 34.36 3.64 -16.19
N ASN A 495 33.97 4.54 -17.10
CA ASN A 495 34.67 4.78 -18.35
C ASN A 495 35.58 6.01 -18.19
N PRO A 496 36.91 5.82 -18.15
CA PRO A 496 37.85 6.93 -17.95
C PRO A 496 37.87 7.94 -19.11
N GLU A 497 37.43 7.56 -20.32
CA GLU A 497 37.37 8.45 -21.48
C GLU A 497 36.24 9.47 -21.35
N THR A 498 35.10 9.06 -20.75
CA THR A 498 33.94 9.92 -20.56
C THR A 498 33.82 10.51 -19.15
N GLY A 499 34.49 9.88 -18.16
CA GLY A 499 34.39 10.23 -16.75
C GLY A 499 33.08 9.81 -16.08
N TRP A 500 32.29 8.92 -16.70
CA TRP A 500 30.96 8.51 -16.22
C TRP A 500 30.85 7.00 -16.04
N LEU A 501 29.84 6.58 -15.25
CA LEU A 501 29.40 5.19 -15.21
C LEU A 501 28.60 4.89 -16.48
N GLN A 502 28.97 3.85 -17.19
CA GLN A 502 28.48 3.56 -18.54
C GLN A 502 28.27 2.05 -18.73
N SER A 503 27.23 1.68 -19.45
CA SER A 503 26.91 0.28 -19.75
C SER A 503 27.95 -0.35 -20.66
N ARG A 504 28.14 -1.68 -20.53
CA ARG A 504 29.06 -2.45 -21.39
C ARG A 504 28.31 -3.57 -22.11
N ASN A 505 28.71 -3.78 -23.36
CA ASN A 505 28.30 -4.92 -24.16
C ASN A 505 28.90 -6.23 -23.63
N PRO A 506 28.35 -7.41 -23.99
CA PRO A 506 28.90 -8.69 -23.56
C PRO A 506 30.37 -8.94 -23.99
N ASP A 507 30.84 -8.30 -25.04
CA ASP A 507 32.24 -8.35 -25.50
C ASP A 507 33.20 -7.41 -24.74
N GLY A 508 32.66 -6.58 -23.84
CA GLY A 508 33.40 -5.64 -23.02
C GLY A 508 33.51 -4.22 -23.61
N SER A 509 33.03 -3.99 -24.81
CA SER A 509 32.96 -2.64 -25.39
C SER A 509 31.95 -1.76 -24.68
N TRP A 510 32.16 -0.44 -24.71
CA TRP A 510 31.23 0.52 -24.11
C TRP A 510 30.02 0.73 -25.01
N LYS A 511 28.83 0.78 -24.40
CA LYS A 511 27.61 1.25 -25.06
C LYS A 511 27.61 2.77 -25.18
N SER A 512 26.61 3.35 -25.84
CA SER A 512 26.46 4.80 -25.91
C SER A 512 26.23 5.41 -24.51
N LEU A 513 26.84 6.58 -24.27
CA LEU A 513 26.59 7.29 -22.99
C LEU A 513 25.11 7.66 -22.85
N GLY A 514 24.52 7.29 -21.74
CA GLY A 514 23.10 7.51 -21.46
C GLY A 514 22.18 6.35 -21.83
N GLU A 515 22.70 5.28 -22.44
CA GLU A 515 21.95 4.05 -22.71
C GLU A 515 21.75 3.23 -21.42
N ASP A 516 20.59 2.56 -21.29
CA ASP A 516 20.21 1.66 -20.18
C ASP A 516 20.03 2.34 -18.81
N PHE A 517 19.53 3.56 -18.76
CA PHE A 517 19.17 4.21 -17.49
C PHE A 517 17.65 4.32 -17.33
N ARG A 518 17.11 3.66 -16.28
CA ARG A 518 15.69 3.59 -15.99
C ARG A 518 15.21 4.87 -15.28
N GLU A 519 14.20 5.54 -15.85
CA GLU A 519 13.53 6.72 -15.27
C GLU A 519 14.43 7.89 -14.87
N SER A 520 15.69 7.87 -15.34
CA SER A 520 16.67 8.89 -14.99
C SER A 520 17.79 8.95 -16.04
N THR A 521 18.85 9.63 -15.73
CA THR A 521 20.00 9.83 -16.60
C THR A 521 21.28 9.25 -15.99
N TYR A 522 22.32 9.06 -16.82
CA TYR A 522 23.64 8.68 -16.33
C TYR A 522 24.21 9.65 -15.29
N LYS A 523 23.83 10.93 -15.33
CA LYS A 523 24.26 11.94 -14.35
C LYS A 523 23.70 11.67 -12.95
N ASN A 524 22.43 11.28 -12.85
CA ASN A 524 21.80 10.97 -11.58
C ASN A 524 22.26 9.60 -11.06
N TYR A 525 22.33 8.59 -11.94
CA TYR A 525 22.83 7.26 -11.57
C TYR A 525 24.31 7.23 -11.19
N PHE A 526 25.08 8.25 -11.54
CA PHE A 526 26.48 8.35 -11.14
C PHE A 526 26.67 8.24 -9.61
N TRP A 527 25.70 8.71 -8.84
CA TRP A 527 25.73 8.71 -7.39
C TRP A 527 25.11 7.44 -6.75
N MET A 528 24.70 6.46 -7.57
CA MET A 528 24.02 5.24 -7.10
C MET A 528 24.99 4.20 -6.51
N VAL A 529 26.00 4.67 -5.79
CA VAL A 529 26.95 3.89 -4.99
C VAL A 529 27.08 4.44 -3.57
N PRO A 530 25.94 4.60 -2.84
CA PRO A 530 25.93 5.28 -1.52
C PRO A 530 26.78 4.57 -0.48
N TYR A 531 27.05 3.29 -0.66
CA TYR A 531 27.88 2.46 0.21
C TYR A 531 29.38 2.59 -0.05
N ASP A 532 29.82 3.21 -1.18
CA ASP A 532 31.23 3.37 -1.58
C ASP A 532 31.49 4.77 -2.21
N ILE A 533 30.93 5.81 -1.60
CA ILE A 533 31.14 7.21 -2.05
C ILE A 533 32.62 7.57 -2.00
N ALA A 534 33.38 7.07 -1.02
CA ALA A 534 34.82 7.27 -0.95
C ALA A 534 35.55 6.69 -2.18
N GLY A 535 35.18 5.46 -2.60
CA GLY A 535 35.70 4.84 -3.80
C GLY A 535 35.30 5.58 -5.09
N LEU A 536 34.10 6.18 -5.13
CA LEU A 536 33.67 7.01 -6.26
C LEU A 536 34.51 8.31 -6.33
N ILE A 537 34.72 8.98 -5.21
CA ILE A 537 35.55 10.18 -5.11
C ILE A 537 36.98 9.88 -5.55
N GLU A 538 37.54 8.74 -5.13
CA GLU A 538 38.88 8.31 -5.51
C GLU A 538 39.02 8.10 -7.03
N ILE A 539 38.06 7.37 -7.66
CA ILE A 539 38.15 7.01 -9.09
C ILE A 539 38.02 8.23 -10.02
N ILE A 540 37.34 9.28 -9.60
CA ILE A 540 37.17 10.53 -10.38
C ILE A 540 38.31 11.53 -10.19
N GLY A 541 39.31 11.21 -9.37
CA GLY A 541 40.47 12.07 -9.17
C GLY A 541 40.52 12.80 -7.81
N GLY A 542 39.73 12.37 -6.84
CA GLY A 542 39.74 12.88 -5.46
C GLY A 542 38.75 13.99 -5.18
N LYS A 543 38.85 14.55 -3.98
CA LYS A 543 37.86 15.50 -3.44
C LYS A 543 37.64 16.75 -4.32
N ALA A 544 38.73 17.31 -4.85
CA ALA A 544 38.66 18.51 -5.70
C ALA A 544 37.90 18.27 -7.03
N ALA A 545 37.88 17.04 -7.52
CA ALA A 545 37.11 16.68 -8.71
C ALA A 545 35.64 16.39 -8.39
N ALA A 546 35.35 16.06 -7.13
CA ALA A 546 33.98 15.79 -6.68
C ALA A 546 33.20 17.08 -6.29
N GLU A 547 33.90 18.16 -5.87
CA GLU A 547 33.38 19.50 -5.59
C GLU A 547 33.18 20.30 -6.89
#